data_338292c9568d5f0aed9aef8dd0c23c36
#
_entry.id   338292c9568d5f0aed9aef8dd0c23c36
#
_cell.length_a   1.000
_cell.length_b   1.000
_cell.length_c   1.000
_cell.angle_alpha   90.00
_cell.angle_beta   90.00
_cell.angle_gamma   90.00
#
_symmetry.space_group_name_H-M   'P 1'
#
loop_
_entity.id
_entity.type
_entity.pdbx_description
1 polymer ?
#
loop_
_entity_poly.entity_id
_entity_poly.type
_entity_poly.pdbx_seq_one_letter_code
_entity_poly.pdbx_strand_id
1 'polypeptide(L)'
;MWERYEVWRKPFVIPKEKLDTVLQLAIKECRARTLAHVALPPNESFTVEYVTNKPWGGYNWYKGNFHSVIQVNTDLPIFIDRAVDLAAHEGYPGHHVYNSLLEKNLVRDRGWVEFSVYALFSPQSLIAEGTANFGRDVAFPAKAERMKFEKEVLFPAAGIDASRADEYYAVQDLMKGLDYATNEAAR
;
A
#
# COMPACT_ATOMS: atom_id res chain seq x y z
N MET A 1 9.90 -18.25 18.98
CA MET A 1 8.76 -17.33 18.85
C MET A 1 8.42 -17.11 17.38
N TRP A 2 9.35 -16.69 16.53
CA TRP A 2 9.12 -16.41 15.11
C TRP A 2 8.53 -17.57 14.31
N GLU A 3 9.07 -18.80 14.44
CA GLU A 3 8.53 -19.97 13.75
C GLU A 3 7.06 -20.24 14.08
N ARG A 4 6.66 -20.06 15.33
CA ARG A 4 5.24 -20.21 15.74
C ARG A 4 4.36 -19.14 15.13
N TYR A 5 4.84 -17.89 15.06
CA TYR A 5 4.14 -16.80 14.42
C TYR A 5 3.98 -17.04 12.92
N GLU A 6 5.04 -17.47 12.22
CA GLU A 6 5.00 -17.81 10.80
C GLU A 6 4.00 -18.94 10.49
N VAL A 7 3.92 -19.96 11.34
CA VAL A 7 2.93 -21.03 11.17
C VAL A 7 1.51 -20.52 11.43
N TRP A 8 1.34 -19.71 12.48
CA TRP A 8 0.04 -19.18 12.88
C TRP A 8 -0.56 -18.25 11.84
N ARG A 9 0.24 -17.41 11.17
CA ARG A 9 -0.27 -16.43 10.19
C ARG A 9 -0.53 -17.00 8.79
N LYS A 10 -0.06 -18.21 8.48
CA LYS A 10 -0.27 -18.83 7.15
C LYS A 10 -1.71 -18.79 6.62
N PRO A 11 -2.75 -19.06 7.44
CA PRO A 11 -4.14 -19.01 6.99
C PRO A 11 -4.61 -17.62 6.52
N PHE A 12 -3.85 -16.57 6.80
CA PHE A 12 -4.16 -15.18 6.42
C PHE A 12 -3.43 -14.72 5.16
N VAL A 13 -2.76 -15.63 4.46
CA VAL A 13 -2.18 -15.37 3.14
C VAL A 13 -3.29 -15.32 2.10
N ILE A 14 -3.30 -14.29 1.29
CA ILE A 14 -4.22 -14.17 0.15
C ILE A 14 -3.85 -15.25 -0.87
N PRO A 15 -4.77 -16.14 -1.26
CA PRO A 15 -4.51 -17.09 -2.35
C PRO A 15 -4.16 -16.37 -3.65
N LYS A 16 -3.20 -16.89 -4.41
CA LYS A 16 -2.71 -16.23 -5.63
C LYS A 16 -3.83 -15.93 -6.64
N GLU A 17 -4.79 -16.85 -6.77
CA GLU A 17 -5.95 -16.72 -7.65
C GLU A 17 -6.98 -15.67 -7.18
N LYS A 18 -6.88 -15.22 -5.93
CA LYS A 18 -7.73 -14.18 -5.33
C LYS A 18 -7.03 -12.82 -5.21
N LEU A 19 -5.71 -12.80 -5.42
CA LEU A 19 -4.88 -11.64 -5.14
C LEU A 19 -5.34 -10.40 -5.92
N ASP A 20 -5.59 -10.53 -7.22
CA ASP A 20 -6.05 -9.40 -8.03
C ASP A 20 -7.40 -8.88 -7.54
N THR A 21 -8.37 -9.76 -7.29
CA THR A 21 -9.68 -9.36 -6.77
C THR A 21 -9.58 -8.60 -5.46
N VAL A 22 -8.77 -9.07 -4.53
CA VAL A 22 -8.58 -8.44 -3.22
C VAL A 22 -7.89 -7.08 -3.35
N LEU A 23 -6.84 -6.99 -4.18
CA LEU A 23 -6.14 -5.73 -4.42
C LEU A 23 -7.03 -4.69 -5.12
N GLN A 24 -7.82 -5.08 -6.12
CA GLN A 24 -8.75 -4.17 -6.80
C GLN A 24 -9.81 -3.61 -5.85
N LEU A 25 -10.31 -4.41 -4.91
CA LEU A 25 -11.24 -3.94 -3.88
C LEU A 25 -10.57 -2.92 -2.94
N ALA A 26 -9.34 -3.20 -2.48
CA ALA A 26 -8.58 -2.28 -1.66
C ALA A 26 -8.27 -0.97 -2.40
N ILE A 27 -7.84 -1.04 -3.66
CA ILE A 27 -7.57 0.12 -4.52
C ILE A 27 -8.83 0.97 -4.70
N LYS A 28 -9.95 0.35 -5.01
CA LYS A 28 -11.24 1.04 -5.19
C LYS A 28 -11.63 1.83 -3.94
N GLU A 29 -11.51 1.21 -2.77
CA GLU A 29 -11.85 1.86 -1.50
C GLU A 29 -10.87 2.99 -1.18
N CYS A 30 -9.56 2.75 -1.28
CA CYS A 30 -8.54 3.77 -1.06
C CYS A 30 -8.73 4.97 -2.00
N ARG A 31 -9.04 4.72 -3.29
CA ARG A 31 -9.34 5.78 -4.26
C ARG A 31 -10.56 6.59 -3.87
N ALA A 32 -11.66 5.95 -3.52
CA ALA A 32 -12.89 6.64 -3.12
C ALA A 32 -12.65 7.56 -1.91
N ARG A 33 -11.92 7.07 -0.90
CA ARG A 33 -11.55 7.86 0.28
C ARG A 33 -10.62 9.01 -0.05
N THR A 34 -9.65 8.79 -0.92
CA THR A 34 -8.72 9.85 -1.38
C THR A 34 -9.46 10.96 -2.11
N LEU A 35 -10.36 10.62 -3.03
CA LEU A 35 -11.13 11.60 -3.81
C LEU A 35 -12.10 12.44 -2.97
N ALA A 36 -12.46 11.98 -1.77
CA ALA A 36 -13.25 12.80 -0.83
C ALA A 36 -12.46 14.01 -0.30
N HIS A 37 -11.13 14.01 -0.40
CA HIS A 37 -10.27 15.04 0.18
C HIS A 37 -9.33 15.68 -0.83
N VAL A 38 -9.00 15.01 -1.93
CA VAL A 38 -7.99 15.44 -2.90
C VAL A 38 -8.56 15.40 -4.31
N ALA A 39 -8.51 16.54 -5.00
CA ALA A 39 -8.85 16.60 -6.42
C ALA A 39 -7.67 16.08 -7.26
N LEU A 40 -7.89 15.04 -8.02
CA LEU A 40 -6.90 14.45 -8.91
C LEU A 40 -7.13 14.88 -10.37
N PRO A 41 -6.11 14.86 -11.23
CA PRO A 41 -6.29 15.04 -12.66
C PRO A 41 -7.33 14.05 -13.23
N PRO A 42 -8.24 14.50 -14.12
CA PRO A 42 -9.38 13.66 -14.55
C PRO A 42 -8.98 12.40 -15.33
N ASN A 43 -7.78 12.38 -15.90
CA ASN A 43 -7.23 11.27 -16.68
C ASN A 43 -6.18 10.45 -15.90
N GLU A 44 -6.09 10.64 -14.57
CA GLU A 44 -5.17 9.82 -13.75
C GLU A 44 -5.58 8.35 -13.77
N SER A 45 -4.61 7.48 -13.84
CA SER A 45 -4.82 6.05 -13.86
C SER A 45 -3.55 5.28 -13.52
N PHE A 46 -3.70 4.03 -13.14
CA PHE A 46 -2.60 3.08 -13.13
C PHE A 46 -3.03 1.67 -13.51
N THR A 47 -2.04 0.85 -13.87
CA THR A 47 -2.20 -0.59 -14.06
C THR A 47 -1.44 -1.33 -12.98
N VAL A 48 -1.93 -2.52 -12.60
CA VAL A 48 -1.24 -3.42 -11.67
C VAL A 48 -0.64 -4.57 -12.44
N GLU A 49 0.64 -4.85 -12.21
CA GLU A 49 1.36 -5.99 -12.77
C GLU A 49 1.85 -6.90 -11.66
N TYR A 50 1.66 -8.20 -11.80
CA TYR A 50 2.21 -9.19 -10.89
C TYR A 50 3.54 -9.71 -11.42
N VAL A 51 4.59 -9.53 -10.62
CA VAL A 51 5.98 -9.84 -11.03
C VAL A 51 6.64 -10.82 -10.07
N THR A 52 7.75 -11.41 -10.51
CA THR A 52 8.62 -12.28 -9.73
C THR A 52 10.09 -11.87 -9.93
N ASN A 53 10.98 -12.41 -9.12
CA ASN A 53 12.44 -12.15 -9.18
C ASN A 53 12.77 -10.65 -9.06
N LYS A 54 12.09 -9.98 -8.11
CA LYS A 54 12.34 -8.56 -7.80
C LYS A 54 12.82 -8.41 -6.35
N PRO A 55 13.70 -7.42 -6.08
CA PRO A 55 14.16 -7.14 -4.71
C PRO A 55 13.13 -6.37 -3.86
N TRP A 56 12.01 -5.92 -4.45
CA TRP A 56 10.95 -5.18 -3.76
C TRP A 56 9.68 -6.03 -3.61
N GLY A 57 8.81 -5.67 -2.66
CA GLY A 57 7.47 -6.26 -2.48
C GLY A 57 6.41 -5.57 -3.34
N GLY A 58 6.46 -4.25 -3.44
CA GLY A 58 5.67 -3.38 -4.31
C GLY A 58 6.54 -2.29 -4.89
N TYR A 59 6.19 -1.73 -6.05
CA TYR A 59 6.88 -0.61 -6.65
C TYR A 59 5.97 0.17 -7.60
N ASN A 60 5.99 1.50 -7.51
CA ASN A 60 5.28 2.38 -8.42
C ASN A 60 6.23 2.96 -9.48
N TRP A 61 6.00 2.59 -10.73
CA TRP A 61 6.65 3.20 -11.89
C TRP A 61 5.78 4.32 -12.43
N TYR A 62 6.05 5.56 -12.05
CA TYR A 62 5.37 6.70 -12.65
C TYR A 62 5.86 6.91 -14.08
N LYS A 63 4.92 6.94 -15.03
CA LYS A 63 5.22 7.02 -16.48
C LYS A 63 4.98 8.41 -17.06
N GLY A 64 4.58 9.39 -16.22
CA GLY A 64 4.13 10.68 -16.69
C GLY A 64 2.68 10.64 -17.21
N ASN A 65 2.17 11.80 -17.57
CA ASN A 65 0.77 11.98 -18.01
C ASN A 65 -0.25 11.41 -17.02
N PHE A 66 0.05 11.51 -15.73
CA PHE A 66 -0.77 11.02 -14.62
C PHE A 66 -1.04 9.53 -14.65
N HIS A 67 -0.10 8.77 -15.24
CA HIS A 67 -0.19 7.32 -15.32
C HIS A 67 0.97 6.63 -14.58
N SER A 68 0.63 5.57 -13.84
CA SER A 68 1.61 4.68 -13.18
C SER A 68 1.45 3.24 -13.62
N VAL A 69 2.54 2.48 -13.48
CA VAL A 69 2.51 1.00 -13.46
C VAL A 69 2.93 0.57 -12.06
N ILE A 70 2.04 -0.09 -11.35
CA ILE A 70 2.31 -0.62 -10.01
C ILE A 70 2.66 -2.10 -10.13
N GLN A 71 3.87 -2.45 -9.73
CA GLN A 71 4.32 -3.84 -9.71
C GLN A 71 4.18 -4.41 -8.31
N VAL A 72 3.56 -5.58 -8.20
CA VAL A 72 3.41 -6.35 -6.97
C VAL A 72 4.18 -7.65 -7.12
N ASN A 73 5.19 -7.84 -6.27
CA ASN A 73 6.01 -9.05 -6.28
C ASN A 73 5.29 -10.20 -5.55
N THR A 74 5.14 -11.32 -6.24
CA THR A 74 4.43 -12.51 -5.74
C THR A 74 5.36 -13.65 -5.32
N ASP A 75 6.66 -13.39 -5.18
CA ASP A 75 7.62 -14.38 -4.68
C ASP A 75 7.37 -14.72 -3.20
N LEU A 76 6.96 -13.72 -2.44
CA LEU A 76 6.63 -13.88 -1.03
C LEU A 76 5.11 -13.87 -0.82
N PRO A 77 4.63 -14.55 0.22
CA PRO A 77 3.21 -14.54 0.56
C PRO A 77 2.73 -13.13 0.91
N ILE A 78 1.62 -12.71 0.32
CA ILE A 78 0.97 -11.45 0.63
C ILE A 78 -0.16 -11.71 1.62
N PHE A 79 -0.04 -11.16 2.83
CA PHE A 79 -1.04 -11.29 3.87
C PHE A 79 -2.18 -10.30 3.68
N ILE A 80 -3.33 -10.61 4.24
CA ILE A 80 -4.59 -9.87 4.00
C ILE A 80 -4.50 -8.38 4.36
N ASP A 81 -3.82 -8.03 5.44
CA ASP A 81 -3.59 -6.65 5.88
C ASP A 81 -2.69 -5.85 4.93
N ARG A 82 -1.85 -6.54 4.14
CA ARG A 82 -0.97 -5.91 3.15
C ARG A 82 -1.74 -5.38 1.92
N ALA A 83 -2.96 -5.84 1.69
CA ALA A 83 -3.73 -5.39 0.52
C ALA A 83 -4.04 -3.88 0.61
N VAL A 84 -4.50 -3.41 1.77
CA VAL A 84 -4.74 -1.97 2.00
C VAL A 84 -3.42 -1.19 2.03
N ASP A 85 -2.38 -1.74 2.66
CA ASP A 85 -1.05 -1.11 2.68
C ASP A 85 -0.51 -0.88 1.27
N LEU A 86 -0.52 -1.90 0.40
CA LEU A 86 -0.06 -1.79 -0.98
C LEU A 86 -0.92 -0.82 -1.79
N ALA A 87 -2.25 -0.92 -1.67
CA ALA A 87 -3.17 -0.03 -2.35
C ALA A 87 -2.96 1.44 -1.96
N ALA A 88 -2.74 1.70 -0.67
CA ALA A 88 -2.52 3.04 -0.15
C ALA A 88 -1.12 3.57 -0.48
N HIS A 89 -0.08 2.77 -0.27
CA HIS A 89 1.31 3.17 -0.47
C HIS A 89 1.64 3.40 -1.94
N GLU A 90 1.36 2.41 -2.80
CA GLU A 90 1.70 2.52 -4.23
C GLU A 90 0.67 3.34 -5.02
N GLY A 91 -0.60 3.30 -4.59
CA GLY A 91 -1.73 3.91 -5.29
C GLY A 91 -2.27 5.17 -4.62
N TYR A 92 -3.37 5.02 -3.90
CA TYR A 92 -4.18 6.11 -3.35
C TYR A 92 -4.22 6.08 -1.82
N PRO A 93 -3.70 7.13 -1.15
CA PRO A 93 -3.16 8.41 -1.62
C PRO A 93 -1.63 8.48 -1.79
N GLY A 94 -0.93 7.36 -1.88
CA GLY A 94 0.52 7.26 -1.86
C GLY A 94 1.23 7.72 -3.15
N HIS A 95 2.19 6.92 -3.63
CA HIS A 95 3.10 7.30 -4.71
C HIS A 95 2.40 7.77 -5.99
N HIS A 96 1.31 7.12 -6.41
CA HIS A 96 0.58 7.52 -7.61
C HIS A 96 0.00 8.94 -7.49
N VAL A 97 -0.63 9.23 -6.36
CA VAL A 97 -1.23 10.55 -6.09
C VAL A 97 -0.14 11.60 -5.94
N TYR A 98 0.92 11.31 -5.18
CA TYR A 98 2.06 12.20 -5.00
C TYR A 98 2.65 12.61 -6.34
N ASN A 99 2.98 11.65 -7.20
CA ASN A 99 3.59 11.93 -8.51
C ASN A 99 2.62 12.66 -9.46
N SER A 100 1.33 12.31 -9.45
CA SER A 100 0.32 12.97 -10.28
C SER A 100 0.13 14.45 -9.90
N LEU A 101 0.09 14.74 -8.60
CA LEU A 101 -0.03 16.12 -8.11
C LEU A 101 1.26 16.91 -8.29
N LEU A 102 2.42 16.26 -8.13
CA LEU A 102 3.72 16.86 -8.41
C LEU A 102 3.83 17.25 -9.88
N GLU A 103 3.51 16.34 -10.80
CA GLU A 103 3.49 16.65 -12.24
C GLU A 103 2.53 17.80 -12.55
N LYS A 104 1.29 17.72 -12.05
CA LYS A 104 0.30 18.76 -12.30
C LYS A 104 0.76 20.12 -11.80
N ASN A 105 1.05 20.21 -10.50
CA ASN A 105 1.19 21.52 -9.84
C ASN A 105 2.59 22.12 -10.00
N LEU A 106 3.64 21.31 -10.08
CA LEU A 106 5.01 21.82 -10.16
C LEU A 106 5.53 21.80 -11.60
N VAL A 107 5.41 20.67 -12.30
CA VAL A 107 5.98 20.56 -13.65
C VAL A 107 5.12 21.31 -14.66
N ARG A 108 3.81 21.05 -14.71
CA ARG A 108 2.94 21.63 -15.76
C ARG A 108 2.50 23.05 -15.43
N ASP A 109 2.01 23.30 -14.21
CA ASP A 109 1.43 24.60 -13.88
C ASP A 109 2.51 25.66 -13.60
N ARG A 110 3.67 25.27 -13.02
CA ARG A 110 4.75 26.20 -12.65
C ARG A 110 5.98 26.13 -13.54
N GLY A 111 6.09 25.12 -14.40
CA GLY A 111 7.25 24.93 -15.28
C GLY A 111 8.53 24.48 -14.56
N TRP A 112 8.42 23.93 -13.36
CA TRP A 112 9.56 23.43 -12.59
C TRP A 112 9.95 22.03 -13.08
N VAL A 113 10.67 22.00 -14.20
CA VAL A 113 11.02 20.75 -14.91
C VAL A 113 11.92 19.81 -14.13
N GLU A 114 12.67 20.32 -13.15
CA GLU A 114 13.52 19.54 -12.26
C GLU A 114 12.73 18.47 -11.48
N PHE A 115 11.44 18.70 -11.24
CA PHE A 115 10.56 17.73 -10.59
C PHE A 115 10.06 16.63 -11.51
N SER A 116 10.41 16.64 -12.79
CA SER A 116 10.16 15.53 -13.71
C SER A 116 11.16 14.38 -13.53
N VAL A 117 12.25 14.60 -12.80
CA VAL A 117 13.29 13.59 -12.52
C VAL A 117 13.20 13.19 -11.05
N TYR A 118 12.95 11.90 -10.81
CA TYR A 118 12.96 11.33 -9.46
C TYR A 118 14.33 10.74 -9.15
N ALA A 119 15.06 11.37 -8.25
CA ALA A 119 16.35 10.87 -7.77
C ALA A 119 16.14 9.98 -6.53
N LEU A 120 16.37 8.67 -6.67
CA LEU A 120 16.38 7.76 -5.53
C LEU A 120 17.42 8.19 -4.48
N PHE A 121 17.12 7.93 -3.22
CA PHE A 121 17.97 8.29 -2.06
C PHE A 121 18.22 9.79 -1.90
N SER A 122 17.37 10.62 -2.46
CA SER A 122 17.36 12.08 -2.29
C SER A 122 16.44 12.50 -1.13
N PRO A 123 16.53 13.76 -0.65
CA PRO A 123 15.53 14.30 0.30
C PRO A 123 14.09 14.20 -0.21
N GLN A 124 13.88 14.33 -1.52
CA GLN A 124 12.57 14.13 -2.14
C GLN A 124 12.07 12.68 -1.96
N SER A 125 12.96 11.70 -2.07
CA SER A 125 12.64 10.30 -1.85
C SER A 125 12.15 10.05 -0.41
N LEU A 126 12.81 10.66 0.58
CA LEU A 126 12.37 10.58 1.98
C LEU A 126 10.95 11.10 2.17
N ILE A 127 10.62 12.24 1.53
CA ILE A 127 9.26 12.82 1.59
C ILE A 127 8.26 11.90 0.89
N ALA A 128 8.59 11.42 -0.30
CA ALA A 128 7.72 10.54 -1.08
C ALA A 128 7.41 9.23 -0.34
N GLU A 129 8.43 8.57 0.24
CA GLU A 129 8.27 7.36 1.04
C GLU A 129 7.50 7.62 2.35
N GLY A 130 7.83 8.71 3.05
CA GLY A 130 7.17 9.09 4.29
C GLY A 130 5.68 9.35 4.10
N THR A 131 5.32 10.09 3.04
CA THR A 131 3.91 10.37 2.70
C THR A 131 3.18 9.12 2.20
N ALA A 132 3.83 8.26 1.43
CA ALA A 132 3.26 6.99 0.98
C ALA A 132 3.00 6.03 2.15
N ASN A 133 3.94 5.91 3.10
CA ASN A 133 3.75 5.13 4.32
C ASN A 133 2.60 5.66 5.19
N PHE A 134 2.42 6.98 5.26
CA PHE A 134 1.30 7.60 5.96
C PHE A 134 -0.02 7.49 5.19
N GLY A 135 0.02 7.14 3.90
CA GLY A 135 -1.15 7.06 3.02
C GLY A 135 -2.26 6.16 3.54
N ARG A 136 -1.92 5.03 4.17
CA ARG A 136 -2.90 4.16 4.81
C ARG A 136 -3.70 4.88 5.90
N ASP A 137 -3.02 5.66 6.74
CA ASP A 137 -3.65 6.38 7.85
C ASP A 137 -4.44 7.60 7.36
N VAL A 138 -4.09 8.14 6.18
CA VAL A 138 -4.89 9.16 5.49
C VAL A 138 -6.16 8.54 4.89
N ALA A 139 -6.06 7.39 4.22
CA ALA A 139 -7.22 6.69 3.66
C ALA A 139 -8.15 6.15 4.76
N PHE A 140 -7.58 5.68 5.87
CA PHE A 140 -8.31 5.11 7.00
C PHE A 140 -7.82 5.74 8.31
N PRO A 141 -8.28 6.96 8.66
CA PRO A 141 -7.84 7.65 9.88
C PRO A 141 -8.14 6.88 11.16
N ALA A 142 -9.25 6.11 11.16
CA ALA A 142 -9.59 5.24 12.27
C ALA A 142 -9.22 3.78 11.95
N LYS A 143 -8.32 3.19 12.73
CA LYS A 143 -7.95 1.77 12.62
C LYS A 143 -9.18 0.85 12.61
N ALA A 144 -10.19 1.15 13.42
CA ALA A 144 -11.42 0.37 13.51
C ALA A 144 -12.18 0.33 12.17
N GLU A 145 -12.21 1.44 11.42
CA GLU A 145 -12.84 1.47 10.09
C GLU A 145 -12.09 0.61 9.08
N ARG A 146 -10.76 0.68 9.11
CA ARG A 146 -9.91 -0.17 8.26
C ARG A 146 -10.14 -1.64 8.56
N MET A 147 -10.06 -2.03 9.82
CA MET A 147 -10.30 -3.42 10.24
C MET A 147 -11.70 -3.90 9.87
N LYS A 148 -12.71 -3.03 10.00
CA LYS A 148 -14.08 -3.34 9.58
C LYS A 148 -14.16 -3.60 8.07
N PHE A 149 -13.59 -2.71 7.25
CA PHE A 149 -13.52 -2.90 5.79
C PHE A 149 -12.80 -4.19 5.41
N GLU A 150 -11.62 -4.44 5.98
CA GLU A 150 -10.85 -5.65 5.74
C GLU A 150 -11.65 -6.90 6.12
N LYS A 151 -12.25 -6.92 7.32
CA LYS A 151 -13.04 -8.05 7.83
C LYS A 151 -14.30 -8.33 7.00
N GLU A 152 -15.04 -7.28 6.61
CA GLU A 152 -16.32 -7.42 5.92
C GLU A 152 -16.16 -7.61 4.40
N VAL A 153 -15.08 -7.11 3.80
CA VAL A 153 -14.88 -7.09 2.34
C VAL A 153 -13.72 -7.96 1.92
N LEU A 154 -12.52 -7.73 2.46
CA LEU A 154 -11.31 -8.37 1.94
C LEU A 154 -11.16 -9.82 2.41
N PHE A 155 -11.48 -10.14 3.67
CA PHE A 155 -11.43 -11.51 4.17
C PHE A 155 -12.35 -12.44 3.36
N PRO A 156 -13.64 -12.12 3.14
CA PRO A 156 -14.50 -12.94 2.30
C PRO A 156 -14.02 -13.02 0.84
N ALA A 157 -13.54 -11.91 0.27
CA ALA A 157 -13.04 -11.90 -1.10
C ALA A 157 -11.83 -12.82 -1.29
N ALA A 158 -10.97 -12.90 -0.27
CA ALA A 158 -9.82 -13.79 -0.23
C ALA A 158 -10.21 -15.25 0.09
N GLY A 159 -11.44 -15.51 0.56
CA GLY A 159 -11.85 -16.82 1.08
C GLY A 159 -11.22 -17.15 2.43
N ILE A 160 -10.83 -16.13 3.21
CA ILE A 160 -10.25 -16.26 4.55
C ILE A 160 -11.39 -16.14 5.59
N ASP A 161 -11.29 -16.94 6.64
CA ASP A 161 -12.28 -16.93 7.72
C ASP A 161 -12.28 -15.59 8.48
N ALA A 162 -13.30 -14.79 8.24
CA ALA A 162 -13.48 -13.47 8.86
C ALA A 162 -13.73 -13.52 10.38
N SER A 163 -14.13 -14.68 10.94
CA SER A 163 -14.31 -14.83 12.39
C SER A 163 -12.99 -14.71 13.15
N ARG A 164 -11.87 -14.94 12.49
CA ARG A 164 -10.51 -14.83 13.04
C ARG A 164 -9.89 -13.46 12.89
N ALA A 165 -10.57 -12.49 12.29
CA ALA A 165 -10.01 -11.17 12.01
C ALA A 165 -9.56 -10.45 13.30
N ASP A 166 -10.39 -10.48 14.35
CA ASP A 166 -10.07 -9.79 15.60
C ASP A 166 -8.84 -10.40 16.30
N GLU A 167 -8.72 -11.74 16.28
CA GLU A 167 -7.50 -12.45 16.73
C GLU A 167 -6.29 -12.01 15.91
N TYR A 168 -6.44 -11.98 14.58
CA TYR A 168 -5.35 -11.59 13.67
C TYR A 168 -4.81 -10.21 14.00
N TYR A 169 -5.67 -9.20 14.11
CA TYR A 169 -5.24 -7.84 14.40
C TYR A 169 -4.68 -7.66 15.81
N ALA A 170 -5.20 -8.38 16.79
CA ALA A 170 -4.64 -8.37 18.15
C ALA A 170 -3.19 -8.90 18.17
N VAL A 171 -2.91 -9.98 17.44
CA VAL A 171 -1.53 -10.50 17.31
C VAL A 171 -0.65 -9.54 16.52
N GLN A 172 -1.15 -8.93 15.43
CA GLN A 172 -0.38 -7.93 14.69
C GLN A 172 0.00 -6.72 15.56
N ASP A 173 -0.88 -6.28 16.45
CA ASP A 173 -0.57 -5.19 17.37
C ASP A 173 0.53 -5.56 18.38
N LEU A 174 0.51 -6.78 18.89
CA LEU A 174 1.59 -7.27 19.74
C LEU A 174 2.93 -7.34 18.99
N MET A 175 2.90 -7.78 17.72
CA MET A 175 4.12 -7.87 16.90
C MET A 175 4.71 -6.49 16.58
N LYS A 176 3.87 -5.46 16.37
CA LYS A 176 4.35 -4.07 16.19
C LYS A 176 5.17 -3.55 17.36
N GLY A 177 4.87 -4.00 18.58
CA GLY A 177 5.67 -3.67 19.76
C GLY A 177 7.12 -4.16 19.68
N LEU A 178 7.42 -5.07 18.75
CA LEU A 178 8.76 -5.63 18.54
C LEU A 178 9.52 -4.99 17.36
N ASP A 179 8.89 -4.10 16.59
CA ASP A 179 9.47 -3.53 15.36
C ASP A 179 10.82 -2.81 15.62
N TYR A 180 10.99 -2.21 16.78
CA TYR A 180 12.19 -1.46 17.16
C TYR A 180 13.22 -2.30 17.96
N ALA A 181 12.86 -3.52 18.35
CA ALA A 181 13.73 -4.35 19.19
C ALA A 181 15.09 -4.65 18.53
N THR A 182 15.10 -4.85 17.20
CA THR A 182 16.33 -5.07 16.44
C THR A 182 17.22 -3.83 16.42
N ASN A 183 16.63 -2.65 16.26
CA ASN A 183 17.37 -1.38 16.27
C ASN A 183 17.93 -1.06 17.64
N GLU A 184 17.21 -1.39 18.71
CA GLU A 184 17.69 -1.23 20.10
C GLU A 184 18.81 -2.20 20.42
N ALA A 185 18.72 -3.44 19.93
CA ALA A 185 19.77 -4.45 20.14
C ALA A 185 21.05 -4.15 19.34
N ALA A 186 20.98 -3.36 18.28
CA ALA A 186 22.13 -2.99 17.44
C ALA A 186 22.87 -1.74 17.94
N ARG A 187 22.38 -1.04 18.95
CA ARG A 187 23.03 0.11 19.62
C ARG A 187 23.97 -0.33 20.72
#